data_800d3cb9c5f00a759ba95f9ab401c4dc
#
_entry.id   800d3cb9c5f00a759ba95f9ab401c4dc
#
_cell.length_a   1.000
_cell.length_b   1.000
_cell.length_c   1.000
_cell.angle_alpha   90.00
_cell.angle_beta   90.00
_cell.angle_gamma   90.00
#
_symmetry.space_group_name_H-M   'P 1'
#
loop_
_entity.id
_entity.type
_entity.pdbx_description
1 polymer ?
#
loop_
_entity_poly.entity_id
_entity_poly.type
_entity_poly.pdbx_seq_one_letter_code
_entity_poly.pdbx_strand_id
1 'polypeptide(L)'
;RAKNTSTINEMTRGSRLLWEIVKYALGKPSIVGLGPTLVYCFWHSEPSIRNHDLQLTFAPASYKEGVQSEIDTEPGFTCAAWQQRPESLGYIHARSADPYDRPVIQPNYLDAEEDRRVVLAGMKLARQLMHSAALAPFLDYEVYPGPHIQSDDELLQIARERGTTTYHMMGTCRMGPNTDPTAVVDDSLRVYGLDGLRVIDASIMPTMLSANLNAGAMVIGEKGSDMVLGKPALEPLILPANAQAI
;
A
#
# COMPACT_ATOMS: atom_id res chain seq x y z
N ARG A 1 -19.01 -11.97 3.98
CA ARG A 1 -19.54 -12.77 2.87
C ARG A 1 -20.57 -11.97 2.09
N ALA A 2 -20.72 -12.28 0.79
CA ALA A 2 -21.65 -11.64 -0.11
C ALA A 2 -22.93 -12.47 -0.29
N LYS A 3 -24.04 -11.79 -0.52
CA LYS A 3 -25.33 -12.40 -0.89
C LYS A 3 -25.98 -11.60 -2.02
N ASN A 4 -26.90 -12.20 -2.74
CA ASN A 4 -27.71 -11.55 -3.79
C ASN A 4 -26.87 -10.86 -4.90
N THR A 5 -25.63 -11.23 -5.06
CA THR A 5 -24.72 -10.68 -6.08
C THR A 5 -23.64 -11.67 -6.43
N SER A 6 -23.06 -11.54 -7.63
CA SER A 6 -21.86 -12.30 -8.02
C SER A 6 -20.60 -11.51 -7.68
N THR A 7 -19.58 -12.23 -7.28
CA THR A 7 -18.25 -11.67 -6.96
C THR A 7 -17.16 -12.23 -7.86
N ILE A 8 -15.96 -11.70 -7.79
CA ILE A 8 -14.81 -12.21 -8.55
C ILE A 8 -14.53 -13.67 -8.18
N ASN A 9 -14.79 -14.08 -6.93
CA ASN A 9 -14.57 -15.45 -6.46
C ASN A 9 -15.22 -16.51 -7.37
N GLU A 10 -16.43 -16.27 -7.82
CA GLU A 10 -17.18 -17.20 -8.66
C GLU A 10 -16.72 -17.19 -10.13
N MET A 11 -16.14 -16.06 -10.57
CA MET A 11 -15.70 -15.86 -11.95
C MET A 11 -14.31 -16.46 -12.21
N THR A 12 -13.54 -16.77 -11.14
CA THR A 12 -12.16 -17.30 -11.26
C THR A 12 -12.09 -18.81 -11.47
N ARG A 13 -13.22 -19.51 -11.73
CA ARG A 13 -13.26 -20.97 -11.78
C ARG A 13 -14.11 -21.53 -12.92
N GLY A 14 -13.75 -22.75 -13.33
CA GLY A 14 -14.52 -23.54 -14.28
C GLY A 14 -14.80 -22.84 -15.62
N SER A 15 -16.00 -23.05 -16.15
CA SER A 15 -16.43 -22.46 -17.42
C SER A 15 -16.54 -20.93 -17.37
N ARG A 16 -16.79 -20.34 -16.20
CA ARG A 16 -16.83 -18.88 -16.04
C ARG A 16 -15.45 -18.26 -16.28
N LEU A 17 -14.39 -18.84 -15.71
CA LEU A 17 -13.02 -18.38 -15.97
C LEU A 17 -12.65 -18.49 -17.45
N LEU A 18 -13.00 -19.63 -18.08
CA LEU A 18 -12.75 -19.80 -19.51
C LEU A 18 -13.44 -18.71 -20.33
N TRP A 19 -14.68 -18.37 -20.00
CA TRP A 19 -15.41 -17.30 -20.66
C TRP A 19 -14.76 -15.92 -20.43
N GLU A 20 -14.28 -15.65 -19.22
CA GLU A 20 -13.53 -14.42 -18.92
C GLU A 20 -12.24 -14.32 -19.75
N ILE A 21 -11.50 -15.42 -19.92
CA ILE A 21 -10.31 -15.48 -20.78
C ILE A 21 -10.69 -15.20 -22.24
N VAL A 22 -11.77 -15.80 -22.74
CA VAL A 22 -12.25 -15.54 -24.11
C VAL A 22 -12.64 -14.07 -24.30
N LYS A 23 -13.35 -13.47 -23.35
CA LYS A 23 -13.68 -12.04 -23.38
C LYS A 23 -12.42 -11.18 -23.45
N TYR A 24 -11.43 -11.47 -22.61
CA TYR A 24 -10.16 -10.74 -22.58
C TYR A 24 -9.43 -10.84 -23.93
N ALA A 25 -9.32 -12.04 -24.51
CA ALA A 25 -8.70 -12.26 -25.81
C ALA A 25 -9.43 -11.53 -26.96
N LEU A 26 -10.74 -11.29 -26.81
CA LEU A 26 -11.56 -10.51 -27.75
C LEU A 26 -11.57 -8.99 -27.48
N GLY A 27 -10.74 -8.50 -26.55
CA GLY A 27 -10.68 -7.08 -26.17
C GLY A 27 -11.94 -6.58 -25.43
N LYS A 28 -12.74 -7.49 -24.85
CA LYS A 28 -13.94 -7.13 -24.08
C LYS A 28 -13.63 -7.00 -22.57
N PRO A 29 -14.42 -6.20 -21.81
CA PRO A 29 -14.28 -6.12 -20.38
C PRO A 29 -14.30 -7.50 -19.72
N SER A 30 -13.28 -7.80 -18.92
CA SER A 30 -13.09 -9.10 -18.28
C SER A 30 -12.36 -8.92 -16.95
N ILE A 31 -12.61 -9.83 -15.99
CA ILE A 31 -11.88 -9.87 -14.74
C ILE A 31 -10.37 -10.09 -14.90
N VAL A 32 -9.94 -10.72 -16.01
CA VAL A 32 -8.52 -10.95 -16.33
C VAL A 32 -7.75 -9.64 -16.53
N GLY A 33 -8.43 -8.58 -16.97
CA GLY A 33 -7.86 -7.25 -17.14
C GLY A 33 -8.01 -6.32 -15.93
N LEU A 34 -8.62 -6.79 -14.84
CA LEU A 34 -8.81 -5.97 -13.64
C LEU A 34 -7.59 -6.03 -12.71
N GLY A 35 -7.30 -4.92 -12.05
CA GLY A 35 -6.39 -4.92 -10.92
C GLY A 35 -7.00 -5.62 -9.68
N PRO A 36 -6.18 -5.91 -8.66
CA PRO A 36 -6.63 -6.62 -7.46
C PRO A 36 -7.68 -5.84 -6.64
N THR A 37 -7.76 -4.54 -6.85
CA THR A 37 -8.66 -3.61 -6.15
C THR A 37 -9.33 -2.69 -7.15
N LEU A 38 -10.65 -2.53 -7.03
CA LEU A 38 -11.44 -1.72 -7.97
C LEU A 38 -11.69 -0.30 -7.47
N VAL A 39 -11.70 -0.09 -6.15
CA VAL A 39 -11.97 1.22 -5.55
C VAL A 39 -10.88 1.56 -4.54
N TYR A 40 -10.34 2.76 -4.66
CA TYR A 40 -9.41 3.36 -3.72
C TYR A 40 -10.07 4.58 -3.10
N CYS A 41 -9.97 4.71 -1.79
CA CYS A 41 -10.47 5.86 -1.04
C CYS A 41 -9.33 6.41 -0.17
N PHE A 42 -8.99 7.67 -0.36
CA PHE A 42 -8.07 8.40 0.51
C PHE A 42 -8.91 9.23 1.46
N TRP A 43 -8.66 9.11 2.74
CA TRP A 43 -9.49 9.73 3.78
C TRP A 43 -8.66 10.20 4.97
N HIS A 44 -9.33 10.84 5.90
CA HIS A 44 -8.74 11.28 7.15
C HIS A 44 -9.14 10.32 8.27
N SER A 45 -8.19 9.91 9.12
CA SER A 45 -8.50 9.10 10.30
C SER A 45 -9.31 9.90 11.33
N GLU A 46 -9.19 11.23 11.30
CA GLU A 46 -9.98 12.16 12.10
C GLU A 46 -10.18 13.51 11.39
N PRO A 47 -11.25 14.28 11.70
CA PRO A 47 -11.60 15.51 10.98
C PRO A 47 -10.58 16.65 11.09
N SER A 48 -9.73 16.65 12.12
CA SER A 48 -8.72 17.69 12.38
C SER A 48 -7.50 17.61 11.44
N ILE A 49 -7.29 16.48 10.78
CA ILE A 49 -6.11 16.23 9.94
C ILE A 49 -6.32 16.88 8.57
N ARG A 50 -5.37 17.75 8.18
CA ARG A 50 -5.45 18.47 6.91
C ARG A 50 -5.18 17.57 5.69
N ASN A 51 -4.20 16.67 5.78
CA ASN A 51 -3.79 15.80 4.69
C ASN A 51 -4.30 14.38 4.96
N HIS A 52 -4.69 13.67 3.90
CA HIS A 52 -5.09 12.27 4.03
C HIS A 52 -3.98 11.44 4.67
N ASP A 53 -4.33 10.69 5.68
CA ASP A 53 -3.44 9.79 6.42
C ASP A 53 -3.89 8.33 6.36
N LEU A 54 -5.07 8.09 5.78
CA LEU A 54 -5.71 6.78 5.68
C LEU A 54 -6.05 6.48 4.22
N GLN A 55 -5.76 5.27 3.78
CA GLN A 55 -6.26 4.71 2.54
C GLN A 55 -7.10 3.47 2.82
N LEU A 56 -8.23 3.37 2.12
CA LEU A 56 -9.03 2.16 2.07
C LEU A 56 -9.08 1.66 0.63
N THR A 57 -9.23 0.35 0.50
CA THR A 57 -9.52 -0.30 -0.77
C THR A 57 -10.72 -1.19 -0.63
N PHE A 58 -11.48 -1.29 -1.71
CA PHE A 58 -12.59 -2.23 -1.80
C PHE A 58 -12.42 -3.14 -3.01
N ALA A 59 -12.55 -4.43 -2.77
CA ALA A 59 -12.56 -5.46 -3.80
C ALA A 59 -13.82 -6.33 -3.65
N PRO A 60 -14.56 -6.60 -4.74
CA PRO A 60 -15.66 -7.57 -4.74
C PRO A 60 -15.12 -9.00 -4.82
N ALA A 61 -14.18 -9.32 -3.94
CA ALA A 61 -13.53 -10.59 -3.80
C ALA A 61 -13.19 -10.84 -2.33
N SER A 62 -13.21 -12.08 -1.90
CA SER A 62 -12.67 -12.53 -0.62
C SER A 62 -11.47 -13.44 -0.84
N TYR A 63 -10.56 -13.46 0.11
CA TYR A 63 -9.32 -14.22 0.08
C TYR A 63 -9.35 -15.34 1.14
N LYS A 64 -8.60 -16.41 0.91
CA LYS A 64 -8.42 -17.45 1.90
C LYS A 64 -7.73 -16.90 3.14
N GLU A 65 -8.13 -17.39 4.28
CA GLU A 65 -7.53 -17.00 5.56
C GLU A 65 -6.03 -17.28 5.56
N GLY A 66 -5.24 -16.28 5.92
CA GLY A 66 -3.79 -16.37 5.96
C GLY A 66 -3.07 -16.35 4.61
N VAL A 67 -3.79 -16.31 3.48
CA VAL A 67 -3.21 -16.32 2.13
C VAL A 67 -3.80 -15.19 1.29
N GLN A 68 -3.25 -13.99 1.39
CA GLN A 68 -3.79 -12.81 0.70
C GLN A 68 -3.74 -12.84 -0.82
N SER A 69 -2.92 -13.71 -1.40
CA SER A 69 -2.83 -13.87 -2.86
C SER A 69 -3.76 -14.95 -3.40
N GLU A 70 -4.48 -15.67 -2.57
CA GLU A 70 -5.35 -16.77 -2.99
C GLU A 70 -6.82 -16.42 -2.76
N ILE A 71 -7.56 -16.33 -3.86
CA ILE A 71 -9.00 -16.05 -3.82
C ILE A 71 -9.75 -17.24 -3.18
N ASP A 72 -10.64 -16.93 -2.24
CA ASP A 72 -11.50 -17.92 -1.57
C ASP A 72 -12.50 -18.57 -2.54
N THR A 73 -13.09 -19.68 -2.10
CA THR A 73 -14.15 -20.38 -2.86
C THR A 73 -15.50 -19.71 -2.73
N GLU A 74 -15.76 -19.08 -1.60
CA GLU A 74 -17.05 -18.50 -1.28
C GLU A 74 -17.11 -17.01 -1.66
N PRO A 75 -18.26 -16.56 -2.20
CA PRO A 75 -18.47 -15.17 -2.56
C PRO A 75 -18.24 -14.22 -1.38
N GLY A 76 -17.53 -13.12 -1.62
CA GLY A 76 -17.26 -12.15 -0.57
C GLY A 76 -16.72 -10.83 -1.07
N PHE A 77 -16.64 -9.89 -0.15
CA PHE A 77 -16.03 -8.58 -0.33
C PHE A 77 -14.85 -8.44 0.62
N THR A 78 -13.89 -7.65 0.22
CA THR A 78 -12.78 -7.23 1.09
C THR A 78 -12.70 -5.71 1.10
N CYS A 79 -12.74 -5.13 2.29
CA CYS A 79 -12.38 -3.74 2.54
C CYS A 79 -11.13 -3.74 3.43
N ALA A 80 -10.01 -3.29 2.89
CA ALA A 80 -8.76 -3.19 3.62
C ALA A 80 -8.43 -1.71 3.89
N ALA A 81 -7.78 -1.45 5.02
CA ALA A 81 -7.39 -0.11 5.43
C ALA A 81 -5.93 -0.10 5.87
N TRP A 82 -5.21 0.98 5.58
CA TRP A 82 -3.84 1.18 6.06
C TRP A 82 -3.50 2.66 6.17
N GLN A 83 -2.53 2.93 7.02
CA GLN A 83 -1.98 4.26 7.20
C GLN A 83 -1.11 4.65 6.00
N GLN A 84 -1.25 5.91 5.55
CA GLN A 84 -0.46 6.49 4.45
C GLN A 84 0.88 7.08 4.90
N ARG A 85 1.02 7.43 6.17
CA ARG A 85 2.19 8.12 6.73
C ARG A 85 2.69 7.44 7.99
N PRO A 86 3.13 6.17 7.93
CA PRO A 86 3.59 5.46 9.12
C PRO A 86 4.81 6.13 9.74
N GLU A 87 4.83 6.15 11.06
CA GLU A 87 5.92 6.67 11.89
C GLU A 87 6.81 5.54 12.43
N SER A 88 6.32 4.30 12.43
CA SER A 88 7.12 3.13 12.83
C SER A 88 8.32 2.95 11.92
N LEU A 89 9.50 2.78 12.51
CA LEU A 89 10.75 2.60 11.80
C LEU A 89 11.30 1.20 12.04
N GLY A 90 11.66 0.54 10.95
CA GLY A 90 12.35 -0.73 10.95
C GLY A 90 13.81 -0.61 10.52
N TYR A 91 14.45 -1.76 10.33
CA TYR A 91 15.82 -1.82 9.83
C TYR A 91 16.03 -3.02 8.92
N ILE A 92 17.06 -2.91 8.07
CA ILE A 92 17.59 -3.99 7.25
C ILE A 92 19.13 -3.97 7.35
N HIS A 93 19.72 -5.13 7.53
CA HIS A 93 21.18 -5.27 7.46
C HIS A 93 21.60 -6.67 6.98
N ALA A 94 22.83 -6.78 6.48
CA ALA A 94 23.40 -8.05 6.11
C ALA A 94 23.60 -8.93 7.35
N ARG A 95 23.26 -10.21 7.25
CA ARG A 95 23.48 -11.19 8.32
C ARG A 95 24.91 -11.66 8.41
N SER A 96 25.57 -11.81 7.25
CA SER A 96 26.95 -12.24 7.10
C SER A 96 27.60 -11.60 5.88
N ALA A 97 28.85 -11.94 5.59
CA ALA A 97 29.55 -11.54 4.38
C ALA A 97 29.17 -12.39 3.15
N ASP A 98 28.41 -13.47 3.32
CA ASP A 98 27.89 -14.28 2.21
C ASP A 98 26.75 -13.53 1.50
N PRO A 99 26.89 -13.16 0.20
CA PRO A 99 25.85 -12.45 -0.54
C PRO A 99 24.57 -13.28 -0.77
N TYR A 100 24.60 -14.58 -0.54
CA TYR A 100 23.42 -15.46 -0.65
C TYR A 100 22.65 -15.62 0.66
N ASP A 101 23.20 -15.17 1.78
CA ASP A 101 22.46 -15.12 3.03
C ASP A 101 21.35 -14.09 2.95
N ARG A 102 20.16 -14.48 3.42
CA ARG A 102 19.03 -13.56 3.49
C ARG A 102 19.33 -12.45 4.52
N PRO A 103 19.08 -11.18 4.19
CA PRO A 103 19.24 -10.09 5.13
C PRO A 103 18.31 -10.23 6.33
N VAL A 104 18.69 -9.61 7.44
CA VAL A 104 17.77 -9.38 8.56
C VAL A 104 16.87 -8.22 8.19
N ILE A 105 15.56 -8.44 8.20
CA ILE A 105 14.55 -7.44 7.90
C ILE A 105 13.60 -7.38 9.10
N GLN A 106 13.55 -6.22 9.76
CA GLN A 106 12.69 -5.97 10.89
C GLN A 106 11.85 -4.70 10.64
N PRO A 107 10.57 -4.84 10.23
CA PRO A 107 9.74 -3.70 9.89
C PRO A 107 9.25 -2.88 11.09
N ASN A 108 9.07 -3.50 12.26
CA ASN A 108 8.48 -2.92 13.47
C ASN A 108 7.09 -2.29 13.23
N TYR A 109 6.23 -2.96 12.46
CA TYR A 109 4.88 -2.48 12.19
C TYR A 109 4.11 -2.23 13.49
N LEU A 110 3.36 -1.11 13.55
CA LEU A 110 2.52 -0.69 14.68
C LEU A 110 3.32 -0.41 15.97
N ASP A 111 4.62 -0.12 15.88
CA ASP A 111 5.43 0.28 17.03
C ASP A 111 5.07 1.70 17.50
N ALA A 112 4.88 2.63 16.58
CA ALA A 112 4.43 3.97 16.87
C ALA A 112 2.94 4.01 17.31
N GLU A 113 2.61 4.89 18.23
CA GLU A 113 1.24 5.07 18.72
C GLU A 113 0.32 5.59 17.64
N GLU A 114 0.80 6.53 16.83
CA GLU A 114 0.06 7.10 15.70
C GLU A 114 -0.33 6.03 14.68
N ASP A 115 0.55 5.08 14.39
CA ASP A 115 0.26 3.98 13.47
C ASP A 115 -0.90 3.10 13.99
N ARG A 116 -0.91 2.83 15.29
CA ARG A 116 -1.99 2.07 15.94
C ARG A 116 -3.31 2.83 15.87
N ARG A 117 -3.28 4.14 16.17
CA ARG A 117 -4.46 5.02 16.13
C ARG A 117 -5.10 5.04 14.75
N VAL A 118 -4.30 5.29 13.70
CA VAL A 118 -4.79 5.41 12.32
C VAL A 118 -5.30 4.07 11.80
N VAL A 119 -4.61 2.96 12.08
CA VAL A 119 -5.06 1.63 11.67
C VAL A 119 -6.39 1.27 12.33
N LEU A 120 -6.55 1.53 13.62
CA LEU A 120 -7.83 1.33 14.33
C LEU A 120 -8.96 2.16 13.73
N ALA A 121 -8.72 3.44 13.45
CA ALA A 121 -9.69 4.30 12.78
C ALA A 121 -10.08 3.74 11.40
N GLY A 122 -9.10 3.26 10.64
CA GLY A 122 -9.32 2.63 9.35
C GLY A 122 -10.14 1.34 9.42
N MET A 123 -9.86 0.45 10.38
CA MET A 123 -10.64 -0.77 10.58
C MET A 123 -12.11 -0.47 10.95
N LYS A 124 -12.32 0.50 11.83
CA LYS A 124 -13.68 0.95 12.21
C LYS A 124 -14.43 1.56 11.01
N LEU A 125 -13.75 2.41 10.24
CA LEU A 125 -14.34 3.02 9.05
C LEU A 125 -14.65 1.97 7.98
N ALA A 126 -13.77 1.00 7.73
CA ALA A 126 -14.01 -0.10 6.80
C ALA A 126 -15.27 -0.88 7.21
N ARG A 127 -15.43 -1.21 8.48
CA ARG A 127 -16.62 -1.88 9.02
C ARG A 127 -17.88 -1.04 8.83
N GLN A 128 -17.81 0.27 9.12
CA GLN A 128 -18.92 1.19 8.91
C GLN A 128 -19.35 1.27 7.44
N LEU A 129 -18.39 1.36 6.52
CA LEU A 129 -18.66 1.38 5.08
C LEU A 129 -19.32 0.08 4.61
N MET A 130 -18.81 -1.07 5.06
CA MET A 130 -19.36 -2.38 4.71
C MET A 130 -20.80 -2.57 5.21
N HIS A 131 -21.15 -2.00 6.36
CA HIS A 131 -22.51 -2.06 6.92
C HIS A 131 -23.40 -0.87 6.50
N SER A 132 -22.98 -0.08 5.51
CA SER A 132 -23.78 1.02 4.98
C SER A 132 -25.09 0.54 4.34
N ALA A 133 -26.11 1.40 4.32
CA ALA A 133 -27.39 1.09 3.69
C ALA A 133 -27.25 0.68 2.21
N ALA A 134 -26.26 1.22 1.50
CA ALA A 134 -26.00 0.89 0.10
C ALA A 134 -25.47 -0.55 -0.09
N LEU A 135 -24.67 -1.07 0.85
CA LEU A 135 -24.10 -2.42 0.78
C LEU A 135 -24.94 -3.48 1.52
N ALA A 136 -25.84 -3.07 2.42
CA ALA A 136 -26.66 -3.98 3.21
C ALA A 136 -27.44 -5.05 2.41
N PRO A 137 -27.99 -4.77 1.20
CA PRO A 137 -28.63 -5.79 0.37
C PRO A 137 -27.69 -6.90 -0.11
N PHE A 138 -26.38 -6.63 -0.15
CA PHE A 138 -25.35 -7.49 -0.72
C PHE A 138 -24.43 -8.10 0.35
N LEU A 139 -24.40 -7.56 1.56
CA LEU A 139 -23.63 -8.07 2.68
C LEU A 139 -24.44 -9.12 3.45
N ASP A 140 -23.89 -10.33 3.59
CA ASP A 140 -24.48 -11.38 4.41
C ASP A 140 -23.98 -11.29 5.85
N TYR A 141 -22.71 -11.56 6.07
CA TYR A 141 -22.07 -11.45 7.39
C TYR A 141 -20.59 -11.13 7.29
N GLU A 142 -20.05 -10.57 8.37
CA GLU A 142 -18.63 -10.32 8.54
C GLU A 142 -17.92 -11.61 8.95
N VAL A 143 -16.92 -12.03 8.16
CA VAL A 143 -16.06 -13.18 8.47
C VAL A 143 -14.88 -12.73 9.33
N TYR A 144 -14.29 -11.58 8.93
CA TYR A 144 -13.05 -11.10 9.49
C TYR A 144 -13.07 -9.57 9.66
N PRO A 145 -12.69 -9.05 10.82
CA PRO A 145 -12.24 -9.72 12.04
C PRO A 145 -13.32 -10.53 12.79
N GLY A 146 -14.58 -10.41 12.39
CA GLY A 146 -15.72 -11.08 12.98
C GLY A 146 -16.53 -10.18 13.92
N PRO A 147 -17.87 -10.38 14.00
CA PRO A 147 -18.76 -9.49 14.71
C PRO A 147 -18.56 -9.47 16.24
N HIS A 148 -17.83 -10.45 16.79
CA HIS A 148 -17.51 -10.55 18.22
C HIS A 148 -16.32 -9.70 18.63
N ILE A 149 -15.49 -9.24 17.68
CA ILE A 149 -14.33 -8.38 17.91
C ILE A 149 -14.80 -6.92 17.87
N GLN A 150 -14.86 -6.25 19.02
CA GLN A 150 -15.44 -4.91 19.13
C GLN A 150 -14.52 -3.88 19.80
N SER A 151 -13.69 -4.31 20.76
CA SER A 151 -12.80 -3.39 21.46
C SER A 151 -11.58 -3.01 20.62
N ASP A 152 -10.98 -1.86 20.94
CA ASP A 152 -9.77 -1.37 20.27
C ASP A 152 -8.59 -2.33 20.49
N ASP A 153 -8.48 -2.90 21.68
CA ASP A 153 -7.42 -3.86 21.99
C ASP A 153 -7.55 -5.14 21.16
N GLU A 154 -8.77 -5.67 21.02
CA GLU A 154 -9.02 -6.85 20.17
C GLU A 154 -8.73 -6.54 18.70
N LEU A 155 -9.18 -5.40 18.17
CA LEU A 155 -8.90 -4.98 16.79
C LEU A 155 -7.40 -4.79 16.57
N LEU A 156 -6.69 -4.19 17.53
CA LEU A 156 -5.24 -4.01 17.42
C LEU A 156 -4.50 -5.35 17.49
N GLN A 157 -4.95 -6.28 18.31
CA GLN A 157 -4.39 -7.63 18.35
C GLN A 157 -4.56 -8.33 17.01
N ILE A 158 -5.73 -8.24 16.39
CA ILE A 158 -5.99 -8.75 15.04
C ILE A 158 -5.07 -8.09 14.00
N ALA A 159 -4.88 -6.77 14.08
CA ALA A 159 -3.97 -6.06 13.17
C ALA A 159 -2.52 -6.55 13.30
N ARG A 160 -2.07 -6.87 14.51
CA ARG A 160 -0.73 -7.44 14.77
C ARG A 160 -0.57 -8.86 14.26
N GLU A 161 -1.59 -9.70 14.43
CA GLU A 161 -1.54 -11.11 14.05
C GLU A 161 -1.70 -11.34 12.55
N ARG A 162 -2.51 -10.50 11.90
CA ARG A 162 -2.96 -10.73 10.52
C ARG A 162 -2.72 -9.57 9.58
N GLY A 163 -2.24 -8.45 10.10
CA GLY A 163 -1.79 -7.33 9.27
C GLY A 163 -0.62 -7.75 8.40
N THR A 164 -0.51 -7.13 7.24
CA THR A 164 0.57 -7.40 6.30
C THR A 164 1.03 -6.12 5.64
N THR A 165 2.16 -6.22 4.94
CA THR A 165 2.68 -5.10 4.16
C THR A 165 1.77 -4.78 2.97
N THR A 166 1.68 -3.49 2.62
CA THR A 166 1.09 -3.01 1.36
C THR A 166 2.11 -2.98 0.21
N TYR A 167 3.31 -3.54 0.44
CA TYR A 167 4.43 -3.61 -0.53
C TYR A 167 4.97 -2.24 -0.97
N HIS A 168 4.90 -1.26 -0.08
CA HIS A 168 5.41 0.10 -0.29
C HIS A 168 6.60 0.41 0.64
N MET A 169 7.62 -0.47 0.63
CA MET A 169 8.84 -0.27 1.42
C MET A 169 9.68 0.88 0.86
N MET A 170 10.26 1.67 1.77
CA MET A 170 11.11 2.81 1.42
C MET A 170 12.07 3.13 2.57
N GLY A 171 13.01 4.07 2.33
CA GLY A 171 13.80 4.71 3.38
C GLY A 171 15.01 3.97 3.90
N THR A 172 15.32 2.75 3.42
CA THR A 172 16.48 1.97 3.88
C THR A 172 17.84 2.53 3.42
N CYS A 173 17.84 3.42 2.43
CA CYS A 173 19.01 4.21 1.98
C CYS A 173 18.65 5.70 1.94
N ARG A 174 17.98 6.20 2.98
CA ARG A 174 17.36 7.53 3.00
C ARG A 174 18.33 8.65 2.60
N MET A 175 17.81 9.60 1.84
CA MET A 175 18.49 10.83 1.47
C MET A 175 18.45 11.83 2.63
N GLY A 176 19.55 12.52 2.84
CA GLY A 176 19.66 13.58 3.84
C GLY A 176 21.00 14.29 3.80
N PRO A 177 21.18 15.35 4.57
CA PRO A 177 22.48 16.03 4.69
C PRO A 177 23.50 15.14 5.41
N ASN A 178 24.80 15.36 5.18
CA ASN A 178 25.87 14.59 5.82
C ASN A 178 25.97 14.79 7.34
N THR A 179 25.21 15.75 7.88
CA THR A 179 25.03 15.97 9.33
C THR A 179 23.98 15.05 9.96
N ASP A 180 23.14 14.39 9.14
CA ASP A 180 22.20 13.38 9.60
C ASP A 180 22.87 12.01 9.63
N PRO A 181 23.13 11.41 10.81
CA PRO A 181 23.80 10.13 10.93
C PRO A 181 23.01 8.96 10.35
N THR A 182 21.75 9.15 10.01
CA THR A 182 20.86 8.15 9.40
C THR A 182 20.78 8.30 7.88
N ALA A 183 21.35 9.36 7.30
CA ALA A 183 21.41 9.54 5.86
C ALA A 183 22.43 8.60 5.22
N VAL A 184 22.04 7.95 4.12
CA VAL A 184 22.90 7.04 3.34
C VAL A 184 23.35 7.71 2.05
N VAL A 185 22.54 8.57 1.45
CA VAL A 185 22.87 9.26 0.20
C VAL A 185 22.66 10.77 0.33
N ASP A 186 23.41 11.53 -0.48
CA ASP A 186 23.26 12.99 -0.65
C ASP A 186 22.09 13.33 -1.59
N ASP A 187 21.87 14.65 -1.85
CA ASP A 187 20.88 15.17 -2.79
C ASP A 187 21.15 14.86 -4.26
N SER A 188 22.35 14.40 -4.56
CA SER A 188 22.78 13.88 -5.87
C SER A 188 22.73 12.35 -5.93
N LEU A 189 22.10 11.71 -4.92
CA LEU A 189 21.90 10.26 -4.78
C LEU A 189 23.22 9.47 -4.61
N ARG A 190 24.34 10.12 -4.26
CA ARG A 190 25.63 9.49 -4.03
C ARG A 190 25.70 8.94 -2.62
N VAL A 191 26.23 7.72 -2.50
CA VAL A 191 26.43 7.07 -1.19
C VAL A 191 27.56 7.76 -0.44
N TYR A 192 27.30 8.16 0.80
CA TYR A 192 28.31 8.76 1.65
C TYR A 192 29.47 7.78 1.91
N GLY A 193 30.70 8.30 1.82
CA GLY A 193 31.93 7.54 2.08
C GLY A 193 32.37 6.58 0.96
N LEU A 194 31.66 6.55 -0.17
CA LEU A 194 32.02 5.75 -1.34
C LEU A 194 32.02 6.58 -2.61
N ASP A 195 33.01 6.37 -3.46
CA ASP A 195 33.10 7.01 -4.76
C ASP A 195 32.42 6.17 -5.85
N GLY A 196 31.74 6.83 -6.78
CA GLY A 196 31.16 6.18 -7.97
C GLY A 196 29.91 5.34 -7.73
N LEU A 197 29.33 5.36 -6.53
CA LEU A 197 28.10 4.62 -6.18
C LEU A 197 26.93 5.57 -5.93
N ARG A 198 25.75 5.22 -6.48
CA ARG A 198 24.47 5.86 -6.20
C ARG A 198 23.39 4.85 -5.87
N VAL A 199 22.37 5.28 -5.14
CA VAL A 199 21.11 4.54 -4.95
C VAL A 199 20.00 5.34 -5.63
N ILE A 200 19.23 4.68 -6.53
CA ILE A 200 18.22 5.33 -7.38
C ILE A 200 16.94 4.50 -7.37
N ASP A 201 16.29 4.44 -6.23
CA ASP A 201 15.01 3.75 -6.03
C ASP A 201 14.26 4.33 -4.82
N ALA A 202 13.12 3.74 -4.44
CA ALA A 202 12.30 4.21 -3.33
C ALA A 202 13.03 4.19 -1.97
N SER A 203 14.13 3.46 -1.82
CA SER A 203 14.88 3.41 -0.56
C SER A 203 15.50 4.75 -0.17
N ILE A 204 15.70 5.68 -1.13
CA ILE A 204 16.22 7.02 -0.83
C ILE A 204 15.20 7.95 -0.17
N MET A 205 13.90 7.63 -0.20
CA MET A 205 12.85 8.51 0.34
C MET A 205 13.06 8.71 1.85
N PRO A 206 13.18 9.96 2.35
CA PRO A 206 13.38 10.22 3.78
C PRO A 206 12.10 10.02 4.60
N THR A 207 10.93 10.18 3.99
CA THR A 207 9.62 10.00 4.61
C THR A 207 8.65 9.36 3.61
N MET A 208 7.63 8.66 4.11
CA MET A 208 6.59 8.06 3.29
C MET A 208 5.77 9.13 2.57
N LEU A 209 5.48 8.90 1.30
CA LEU A 209 4.54 9.71 0.53
C LEU A 209 3.10 9.46 0.99
N SER A 210 2.22 10.45 0.79
CA SER A 210 0.78 10.34 1.14
C SER A 210 -0.04 9.53 0.14
N ALA A 211 0.61 8.67 -0.65
CA ALA A 211 0.00 7.80 -1.67
C ALA A 211 0.94 6.64 -2.00
N ASN A 212 0.48 5.75 -2.87
CA ASN A 212 1.27 4.62 -3.37
C ASN A 212 2.59 5.07 -4.01
N LEU A 213 3.68 4.35 -3.79
CA LEU A 213 5.04 4.82 -4.11
C LEU A 213 5.43 4.73 -5.58
N ASN A 214 4.65 4.06 -6.44
CA ASN A 214 5.05 3.79 -7.82
C ASN A 214 5.43 5.07 -8.60
N ALA A 215 4.59 6.10 -8.54
CA ALA A 215 4.88 7.37 -9.23
C ALA A 215 6.16 8.03 -8.70
N GLY A 216 6.36 8.03 -7.37
CA GLY A 216 7.59 8.53 -6.74
C GLY A 216 8.83 7.75 -7.17
N ALA A 217 8.75 6.42 -7.22
CA ALA A 217 9.85 5.57 -7.68
C ALA A 217 10.20 5.83 -9.14
N MET A 218 9.20 6.04 -10.01
CA MET A 218 9.43 6.39 -11.42
C MET A 218 10.13 7.75 -11.55
N VAL A 219 9.71 8.76 -10.77
CA VAL A 219 10.35 10.09 -10.77
C VAL A 219 11.80 10.00 -10.29
N ILE A 220 12.07 9.21 -9.24
CA ILE A 220 13.44 8.96 -8.74
C ILE A 220 14.28 8.30 -9.83
N GLY A 221 13.76 7.27 -10.48
CA GLY A 221 14.47 6.56 -11.56
C GLY A 221 14.81 7.46 -12.74
N GLU A 222 13.85 8.26 -13.20
CA GLU A 222 14.02 9.19 -14.33
C GLU A 222 15.06 10.27 -14.00
N LYS A 223 14.89 10.96 -12.86
CA LYS A 223 15.81 12.01 -12.42
C LYS A 223 17.21 11.46 -12.11
N GLY A 224 17.29 10.31 -11.47
CA GLY A 224 18.56 9.66 -11.17
C GLY A 224 19.32 9.23 -12.43
N SER A 225 18.59 8.76 -13.45
CA SER A 225 19.17 8.45 -14.77
C SER A 225 19.82 9.69 -15.40
N ASP A 226 19.14 10.83 -15.37
CA ASP A 226 19.68 12.09 -15.90
C ASP A 226 20.92 12.54 -15.13
N MET A 227 20.96 12.37 -13.80
CA MET A 227 22.15 12.64 -12.98
C MET A 227 23.33 11.73 -13.33
N VAL A 228 23.09 10.45 -13.61
CA VAL A 228 24.14 9.50 -14.05
C VAL A 228 24.69 9.89 -15.42
N LEU A 229 23.83 10.33 -16.33
CA LEU A 229 24.20 10.74 -17.69
C LEU A 229 24.76 12.17 -17.76
N GLY A 230 24.81 12.91 -16.65
CA GLY A 230 25.28 14.29 -16.60
C GLY A 230 24.38 15.27 -17.37
N LYS A 231 23.11 14.93 -17.57
CA LYS A 231 22.16 15.83 -18.22
C LYS A 231 21.76 17.00 -17.30
N PRO A 232 21.49 18.19 -17.85
CA PRO A 232 20.98 19.30 -17.07
C PRO A 232 19.59 18.98 -16.50
N ALA A 233 19.25 19.62 -15.36
CA ALA A 233 17.90 19.54 -14.82
C ALA A 233 16.90 20.12 -15.84
N LEU A 234 15.69 19.54 -15.88
CA LEU A 234 14.59 20.09 -16.68
C LEU A 234 14.21 21.48 -16.16
N GLU A 235 13.85 22.37 -17.10
CA GLU A 235 13.32 23.67 -16.74
C GLU A 235 12.04 23.53 -15.89
N PRO A 236 11.87 24.34 -14.83
CA PRO A 236 10.68 24.29 -14.01
C PRO A 236 9.42 24.60 -14.82
N LEU A 237 8.42 23.72 -14.76
CA LEU A 237 7.09 24.01 -15.28
C LEU A 237 6.35 24.93 -14.31
N ILE A 238 6.13 26.17 -14.70
CA ILE A 238 5.34 27.14 -13.93
C ILE A 238 3.87 26.93 -14.29
N LEU A 239 3.12 26.32 -13.36
CA LEU A 239 1.68 26.17 -13.54
C LEU A 239 0.96 27.51 -13.38
N PRO A 240 -0.10 27.79 -14.17
CA PRO A 240 -0.96 28.95 -13.97
C PRO A 240 -1.52 28.98 -12.54
N ALA A 241 -1.73 30.17 -11.99
CA ALA A 241 -2.19 30.33 -10.61
C ALA A 241 -3.51 29.58 -10.30
N ASN A 242 -4.38 29.43 -11.29
CA ASN A 242 -5.64 28.67 -11.18
C ASN A 242 -5.47 27.13 -11.22
N ALA A 243 -4.31 26.63 -11.62
CA ALA A 243 -3.99 25.20 -11.59
C ALA A 243 -3.37 24.75 -10.25
N GLN A 244 -3.11 25.69 -9.34
CA GLN A 244 -2.53 25.40 -8.02
C GLN A 244 -3.58 25.07 -6.94
N ALA A 245 -4.87 25.05 -7.30
CA ALA A 245 -6.00 24.92 -6.39
C ALA A 245 -6.71 23.52 -6.49
N ILE A 246 -5.96 22.47 -6.83
CA ILE A 246 -6.47 21.08 -6.78
C ILE A 246 -5.86 20.36 -5.59
#